data_72a2ec053199f15c9c457cc4cb9b9e59
#
_entry.id   72a2ec053199f15c9c457cc4cb9b9e59
#
_cell.length_a   1.000
_cell.length_b   1.000
_cell.length_c   1.000
_cell.angle_alpha   90.00
_cell.angle_beta   90.00
_cell.angle_gamma   90.00
#
_symmetry.space_group_name_H-M   'P 1'
#
loop_
_entity.id
_entity.type
_entity.pdbx_description
1 polymer ?
#
loop_
_entity_poly.entity_id
_entity_poly.type
_entity_poly.pdbx_seq_one_letter_code
_entity_poly.pdbx_strand_id
1 'polypeptide(L)'
;KKNPKHLKLLEQWMREYKPEELFDENGQLVAELRDLTPKGIRRMGANPNANGGRLRKSLRLPNFRKYGVTFDKPGQIEVANTKPLGQFLRDVMKVNMDSFRVFGPDENTSNKLDAIYEVSKKLWLEEYFPEDSDGGELAPDGRVVEMLSEHTLEGMLEGYLLTGRHGFFSTYEAFAHVIDSMFNQHAKWLSICNELPWRRNIASLNLLITSTVWRQDHNGFTHQDPGFLDVVV
;
A
#
# COMPACT_ATOMS: atom_id res chain seq x y z
N LYS A 1 6.28 -39.39 15.52
CA LYS A 1 7.33 -40.28 15.01
C LYS A 1 7.48 -41.61 15.82
N LYS A 2 7.02 -41.66 17.07
CA LYS A 2 7.19 -42.84 17.95
C LYS A 2 6.05 -43.89 17.84
N ASN A 3 4.95 -43.57 17.18
CA ASN A 3 3.81 -44.47 17.02
C ASN A 3 3.68 -44.92 15.56
N PRO A 4 3.98 -46.19 15.24
CA PRO A 4 3.92 -46.72 13.86
C PRO A 4 2.53 -46.61 13.22
N LYS A 5 1.46 -46.76 14.02
CA LYS A 5 0.07 -46.65 13.50
C LYS A 5 -0.23 -45.22 13.04
N HIS A 6 0.19 -44.22 13.82
CA HIS A 6 0.01 -42.83 13.44
C HIS A 6 0.87 -42.44 12.22
N LEU A 7 2.09 -42.98 12.13
CA LEU A 7 2.96 -42.75 10.98
C LEU A 7 2.34 -43.33 9.70
N LYS A 8 1.76 -44.54 9.77
CA LYS A 8 1.09 -45.15 8.63
C LYS A 8 -0.15 -44.37 8.18
N LEU A 9 -0.92 -43.86 9.14
CA LEU A 9 -2.08 -43.01 8.85
C LEU A 9 -1.65 -41.71 8.17
N LEU A 10 -0.57 -41.07 8.66
CA LEU A 10 -0.01 -39.86 8.04
C LEU A 10 0.49 -40.15 6.62
N GLU A 11 1.19 -41.26 6.40
CA GLU A 11 1.65 -41.66 5.07
C GLU A 11 0.47 -41.88 4.12
N GLN A 12 -0.58 -42.54 4.56
CA GLN A 12 -1.80 -42.75 3.77
C GLN A 12 -2.42 -41.39 3.38
N TRP A 13 -2.57 -40.49 4.34
CA TRP A 13 -3.10 -39.15 4.09
C TRP A 13 -2.24 -38.35 3.10
N MET A 14 -0.90 -38.40 3.22
CA MET A 14 0.01 -37.75 2.26
C MET A 14 -0.11 -38.35 0.86
N ARG A 15 -0.36 -39.66 0.71
CA ARG A 15 -0.57 -40.29 -0.60
C ARG A 15 -1.88 -39.91 -1.28
N GLU A 16 -2.88 -39.44 -0.51
CA GLU A 16 -4.15 -38.96 -1.05
C GLU A 16 -3.99 -37.66 -1.86
N TYR A 17 -2.89 -36.91 -1.65
CA TYR A 17 -2.53 -35.73 -2.49
C TYR A 17 -1.98 -36.10 -3.87
N LYS A 18 -1.69 -37.41 -4.10
CA LYS A 18 -1.19 -37.92 -5.38
C LYS A 18 -0.04 -37.11 -5.98
N PRO A 19 1.06 -36.92 -5.25
CA PRO A 19 2.19 -36.13 -5.72
C PRO A 19 2.76 -36.59 -7.07
N GLU A 20 2.56 -37.89 -7.41
CA GLU A 20 2.94 -38.49 -8.69
C GLU A 20 2.19 -37.92 -9.91
N GLU A 21 1.04 -37.28 -9.70
CA GLU A 21 0.35 -36.57 -10.78
C GLU A 21 1.04 -35.23 -11.11
N LEU A 22 1.85 -34.71 -10.18
CA LEU A 22 2.54 -33.43 -10.32
C LEU A 22 4.05 -33.57 -10.56
N PHE A 23 4.68 -34.59 -9.97
CA PHE A 23 6.12 -34.77 -9.96
C PHE A 23 6.51 -36.16 -10.40
N ASP A 24 7.60 -36.24 -11.16
CA ASP A 24 8.23 -37.51 -11.55
C ASP A 24 9.03 -38.16 -10.39
N GLU A 25 9.61 -39.31 -10.65
CA GLU A 25 10.41 -40.06 -9.68
C GLU A 25 11.65 -39.32 -9.15
N ASN A 26 12.12 -38.30 -9.89
CA ASN A 26 13.23 -37.43 -9.50
C ASN A 26 12.75 -36.15 -8.75
N GLY A 27 11.45 -36.04 -8.47
CA GLY A 27 10.84 -34.88 -7.83
C GLY A 27 10.77 -33.66 -8.75
N GLN A 28 10.91 -33.84 -10.06
CA GLN A 28 10.74 -32.76 -11.04
C GLN A 28 9.30 -32.72 -11.51
N LEU A 29 8.82 -31.52 -11.81
CA LEU A 29 7.49 -31.31 -12.36
C LEU A 29 7.31 -32.17 -13.65
N VAL A 30 6.19 -32.88 -13.76
CA VAL A 30 5.89 -33.68 -14.97
C VAL A 30 5.88 -32.81 -16.22
N ALA A 31 6.22 -33.40 -17.38
CA ALA A 31 6.46 -32.67 -18.61
C ALA A 31 5.29 -31.78 -19.04
N GLU A 32 4.06 -32.26 -18.89
CA GLU A 32 2.83 -31.58 -19.24
C GLU A 32 2.63 -30.26 -18.44
N LEU A 33 3.07 -30.24 -17.18
CA LEU A 33 2.98 -29.07 -16.32
C LEU A 33 4.17 -28.10 -16.51
N ARG A 34 5.31 -28.58 -17.02
CA ARG A 34 6.49 -27.70 -17.25
C ARG A 34 6.19 -26.56 -18.21
N ASP A 35 5.33 -26.78 -19.18
CA ASP A 35 4.98 -25.75 -20.15
C ASP A 35 4.06 -24.68 -19.58
N LEU A 36 3.33 -24.96 -18.49
CA LEU A 36 2.53 -24.01 -17.76
C LEU A 36 3.38 -23.10 -16.87
N THR A 37 4.61 -23.50 -16.54
CA THR A 37 5.47 -22.69 -15.68
C THR A 37 5.91 -21.40 -16.35
N PRO A 38 5.91 -20.28 -15.64
CA PRO A 38 6.35 -19.02 -16.22
C PRO A 38 7.83 -19.08 -16.61
N LYS A 39 8.14 -18.61 -17.83
CA LYS A 39 9.51 -18.58 -18.41
C LYS A 39 9.98 -17.14 -18.60
N GLY A 40 11.28 -16.90 -18.54
CA GLY A 40 11.90 -15.59 -18.77
C GLY A 40 11.34 -14.51 -17.84
N ILE A 41 10.94 -13.38 -18.38
CA ILE A 41 10.38 -12.23 -17.64
C ILE A 41 9.01 -12.49 -17.00
N ARG A 42 8.35 -13.58 -17.35
CA ARG A 42 7.09 -13.98 -16.69
C ARG A 42 7.31 -14.54 -15.28
N ARG A 43 8.55 -14.96 -14.95
CA ARG A 43 8.88 -15.36 -13.57
C ARG A 43 8.94 -14.13 -12.69
N MET A 44 8.34 -14.19 -11.51
CA MET A 44 8.23 -13.04 -10.59
C MET A 44 9.59 -12.38 -10.33
N GLY A 45 10.61 -13.13 -9.96
CA GLY A 45 11.95 -12.60 -9.68
C GLY A 45 12.73 -12.12 -10.92
N ALA A 46 12.30 -12.49 -12.14
CA ALA A 46 12.92 -12.05 -13.38
C ALA A 46 12.14 -10.90 -14.06
N ASN A 47 10.96 -10.57 -13.58
CA ASN A 47 10.18 -9.46 -14.11
C ASN A 47 10.86 -8.13 -13.75
N PRO A 48 11.29 -7.32 -14.74
CA PRO A 48 11.99 -6.07 -14.47
C PRO A 48 11.12 -5.03 -13.73
N ASN A 49 9.80 -5.20 -13.75
CA ASN A 49 8.87 -4.32 -13.05
C ASN A 49 8.68 -4.70 -11.58
N ALA A 50 9.03 -5.92 -11.19
CA ALA A 50 8.74 -6.47 -9.87
C ALA A 50 9.82 -6.21 -8.80
N ASN A 51 10.92 -5.52 -9.10
CA ASN A 51 12.04 -5.31 -8.17
C ASN A 51 12.54 -3.86 -8.17
N GLY A 52 11.63 -2.90 -8.33
CA GLY A 52 12.00 -1.49 -8.47
C GLY A 52 12.86 -1.23 -9.72
N GLY A 53 12.85 -2.16 -10.73
CA GLY A 53 13.73 -2.16 -11.87
C GLY A 53 13.52 -0.97 -12.81
N ARG A 54 12.83 -1.21 -13.91
CA ARG A 54 12.64 -0.21 -14.99
C ARG A 54 11.73 0.94 -14.62
N LEU A 55 10.78 0.73 -13.71
CA LEU A 55 9.77 1.72 -13.36
C LEU A 55 10.21 2.67 -12.25
N ARG A 56 11.34 2.39 -11.59
CA ARG A 56 11.82 3.24 -10.52
C ARG A 56 12.15 4.63 -11.06
N LYS A 57 11.33 5.59 -10.67
CA LYS A 57 11.54 7.01 -10.94
C LYS A 57 11.80 7.74 -9.62
N SER A 58 12.69 8.71 -9.64
CA SER A 58 12.85 9.61 -8.49
C SER A 58 11.57 10.43 -8.32
N LEU A 59 11.11 10.53 -7.09
CA LEU A 59 9.98 11.39 -6.75
C LEU A 59 10.40 12.86 -6.88
N ARG A 60 9.69 13.62 -7.69
CA ARG A 60 9.87 15.06 -7.81
C ARG A 60 9.06 15.76 -6.71
N LEU A 61 9.72 16.54 -5.88
CA LEU A 61 9.09 17.22 -4.77
C LEU A 61 9.06 18.72 -5.00
N PRO A 62 7.90 19.38 -4.84
CA PRO A 62 7.81 20.83 -4.73
C PRO A 62 8.60 21.34 -3.51
N ASN A 63 8.95 22.63 -3.53
CA ASN A 63 9.54 23.22 -2.34
C ASN A 63 8.49 23.32 -1.21
N PHE A 64 8.61 22.48 -0.21
CA PHE A 64 7.64 22.38 0.91
C PHE A 64 7.46 23.70 1.68
N ARG A 65 8.48 24.58 1.70
CA ARG A 65 8.41 25.88 2.40
C ARG A 65 7.32 26.81 1.83
N LYS A 66 6.88 26.57 0.58
CA LYS A 66 5.79 27.36 -0.02
C LYS A 66 4.41 27.07 0.60
N TYR A 67 4.30 25.97 1.34
CA TYR A 67 3.05 25.55 1.99
C TYR A 67 3.04 25.90 3.49
N GLY A 68 4.13 26.49 3.98
CA GLY A 68 4.22 26.94 5.36
C GLY A 68 3.25 28.07 5.64
N VAL A 69 2.61 28.01 6.80
CA VAL A 69 1.73 29.05 7.30
C VAL A 69 2.57 30.04 8.11
N THR A 70 2.52 31.32 7.75
CA THR A 70 3.26 32.38 8.43
C THR A 70 2.36 33.12 9.42
N PHE A 71 2.84 33.38 10.60
CA PHE A 71 2.16 34.16 11.64
C PHE A 71 3.17 35.00 12.42
N ASP A 72 2.76 36.17 12.84
CA ASP A 72 3.66 37.08 13.55
C ASP A 72 3.63 36.85 15.07
N LYS A 73 2.52 36.33 15.59
CA LYS A 73 2.31 36.08 17.03
C LYS A 73 1.64 34.74 17.25
N PRO A 74 1.98 34.01 18.33
CA PRO A 74 1.26 32.81 18.75
C PRO A 74 -0.22 33.08 18.94
N GLY A 75 -1.09 32.14 18.48
CA GLY A 75 -2.54 32.24 18.58
C GLY A 75 -3.21 33.23 17.60
N GLN A 76 -2.48 33.79 16.65
CA GLN A 76 -3.00 34.75 15.67
C GLN A 76 -3.92 34.10 14.65
N ILE A 77 -3.62 32.84 14.28
CA ILE A 77 -4.39 32.09 13.29
C ILE A 77 -4.60 30.65 13.77
N GLU A 78 -5.70 30.08 13.34
CA GLU A 78 -5.98 28.65 13.44
C GLU A 78 -5.97 28.04 12.05
N VAL A 79 -5.29 26.92 11.90
CA VAL A 79 -5.25 26.18 10.64
C VAL A 79 -5.03 24.69 10.91
N ALA A 80 -5.76 23.86 10.19
CA ALA A 80 -5.50 22.42 10.24
C ALA A 80 -4.15 22.10 9.60
N ASN A 81 -3.27 21.42 10.31
CA ASN A 81 -1.93 21.05 9.83
C ASN A 81 -1.95 20.20 8.56
N THR A 82 -2.98 19.38 8.36
CA THR A 82 -3.16 18.53 7.19
C THR A 82 -3.59 19.30 5.94
N LYS A 83 -4.19 20.48 6.07
CA LYS A 83 -4.60 21.29 4.92
C LYS A 83 -3.42 21.75 4.04
N PRO A 84 -2.35 22.34 4.55
CA PRO A 84 -1.13 22.60 3.78
C PRO A 84 -0.48 21.33 3.24
N LEU A 85 -0.56 20.21 3.97
CA LEU A 85 -0.10 18.93 3.49
C LEU A 85 -0.89 18.45 2.28
N GLY A 86 -2.22 18.57 2.29
CA GLY A 86 -3.06 18.25 1.14
C GLY A 86 -2.69 19.05 -0.11
N GLN A 87 -2.42 20.35 0.04
CA GLN A 87 -1.93 21.19 -1.05
C GLN A 87 -0.54 20.75 -1.57
N PHE A 88 0.36 20.38 -0.67
CA PHE A 88 1.65 19.82 -1.04
C PHE A 88 1.50 18.50 -1.80
N LEU A 89 0.68 17.59 -1.32
CA LEU A 89 0.40 16.28 -1.96
C LEU A 89 -0.25 16.47 -3.34
N ARG A 90 -1.16 17.43 -3.49
CA ARG A 90 -1.71 17.82 -4.80
C ARG A 90 -0.59 18.13 -5.79
N ASP A 91 0.35 18.97 -5.38
CA ASP A 91 1.42 19.41 -6.27
C ASP A 91 2.48 18.30 -6.48
N VAL A 92 2.72 17.45 -5.49
CA VAL A 92 3.50 16.21 -5.69
C VAL A 92 2.84 15.32 -6.73
N MET A 93 1.54 15.07 -6.61
CA MET A 93 0.77 14.26 -7.57
C MET A 93 0.84 14.87 -8.97
N LYS A 94 0.61 16.18 -9.10
CA LYS A 94 0.65 16.89 -10.37
C LYS A 94 1.94 16.71 -11.16
N VAL A 95 3.08 16.66 -10.48
CA VAL A 95 4.39 16.48 -11.15
C VAL A 95 4.85 15.03 -11.24
N ASN A 96 4.08 14.07 -10.69
CA ASN A 96 4.37 12.64 -10.67
C ASN A 96 3.15 11.77 -11.05
N MET A 97 2.30 12.22 -11.97
CA MET A 97 1.02 11.57 -12.31
C MET A 97 1.13 10.09 -12.67
N ASP A 98 2.24 9.66 -13.26
CA ASP A 98 2.47 8.27 -13.66
C ASP A 98 3.14 7.40 -12.58
N SER A 99 3.56 8.00 -11.47
CA SER A 99 4.38 7.33 -10.45
C SER A 99 4.01 7.62 -9.00
N PHE A 100 2.95 8.36 -8.75
CA PHE A 100 2.48 8.66 -7.40
C PHE A 100 0.98 8.38 -7.25
N ARG A 101 0.59 7.76 -6.12
CA ARG A 101 -0.81 7.53 -5.74
C ARG A 101 -1.03 7.83 -4.26
N VAL A 102 -2.25 8.25 -3.95
CA VAL A 102 -2.75 8.37 -2.58
C VAL A 102 -3.72 7.22 -2.32
N PHE A 103 -3.61 6.62 -1.15
CA PHE A 103 -4.47 5.55 -0.66
C PHE A 103 -5.12 6.02 0.65
N GLY A 104 -6.40 5.75 0.81
CA GLY A 104 -7.10 6.13 2.04
C GLY A 104 -8.48 5.46 2.14
N PRO A 105 -8.89 5.02 3.34
CA PRO A 105 -10.17 4.37 3.56
C PRO A 105 -11.28 5.41 3.74
N ASP A 106 -11.71 6.09 2.66
CA ASP A 106 -12.79 7.08 2.66
C ASP A 106 -12.54 8.31 3.57
N GLU A 107 -11.29 8.63 3.86
CA GLU A 107 -10.95 9.63 4.90
C GLU A 107 -10.16 10.82 4.36
N ASN A 108 -9.87 10.88 3.07
CA ASN A 108 -9.00 11.94 2.53
C ASN A 108 -9.59 13.34 2.71
N THR A 109 -10.89 13.51 2.48
CA THR A 109 -11.57 14.81 2.63
C THR A 109 -11.66 15.21 4.10
N SER A 110 -12.06 14.30 4.98
CA SER A 110 -12.16 14.56 6.42
C SER A 110 -10.79 14.86 7.04
N ASN A 111 -9.73 14.27 6.51
CA ASN A 111 -8.34 14.58 6.85
C ASN A 111 -7.79 15.86 6.22
N LYS A 112 -8.62 16.64 5.54
CA LYS A 112 -8.25 17.92 4.87
C LYS A 112 -7.22 17.72 3.75
N LEU A 113 -7.24 16.56 3.10
CA LEU A 113 -6.41 16.25 1.94
C LEU A 113 -7.15 16.48 0.61
N ASP A 114 -8.33 17.06 0.65
CA ASP A 114 -9.25 17.27 -0.46
C ASP A 114 -8.62 18.01 -1.66
N ALA A 115 -7.58 18.82 -1.44
CA ALA A 115 -6.84 19.47 -2.52
C ALA A 115 -6.30 18.50 -3.58
N ILE A 116 -6.08 17.20 -3.25
CA ILE A 116 -5.62 16.19 -4.21
C ILE A 116 -6.63 15.98 -5.35
N TYR A 117 -7.91 16.18 -5.09
CA TYR A 117 -8.97 16.02 -6.09
C TYR A 117 -9.02 17.14 -7.13
N GLU A 118 -8.29 18.24 -6.92
CA GLU A 118 -8.11 19.29 -7.93
C GLU A 118 -7.32 18.78 -9.15
N VAL A 119 -6.49 17.72 -8.99
CA VAL A 119 -5.58 17.25 -10.03
C VAL A 119 -5.80 15.78 -10.43
N SER A 120 -6.58 15.04 -9.67
CA SER A 120 -6.90 13.65 -9.97
C SER A 120 -8.26 13.27 -9.38
N LYS A 121 -8.79 12.16 -9.86
CA LYS A 121 -10.02 11.55 -9.36
C LYS A 121 -9.74 10.29 -8.56
N LYS A 122 -10.78 9.74 -7.94
CA LYS A 122 -10.77 8.40 -7.34
C LYS A 122 -10.66 7.36 -8.45
N LEU A 123 -9.88 6.33 -8.22
CA LEU A 123 -9.75 5.20 -9.14
C LEU A 123 -11.03 4.38 -9.14
N TRP A 124 -11.59 4.18 -10.33
CA TRP A 124 -12.75 3.33 -10.54
C TRP A 124 -12.53 2.47 -11.77
N LEU A 125 -12.53 1.15 -11.60
CA LEU A 125 -12.24 0.19 -12.68
C LEU A 125 -13.47 -0.60 -13.11
N GLU A 126 -14.58 -0.45 -12.40
CA GLU A 126 -15.85 -1.10 -12.72
C GLU A 126 -16.61 -0.35 -13.82
N GLU A 127 -17.60 -1.00 -14.38
CA GLU A 127 -18.52 -0.37 -15.31
C GLU A 127 -19.35 0.72 -14.61
N TYR A 128 -19.54 1.82 -15.31
CA TYR A 128 -20.34 2.95 -14.83
C TYR A 128 -21.69 2.93 -15.54
N PHE A 129 -22.75 2.72 -14.79
CA PHE A 129 -24.09 2.64 -15.33
C PHE A 129 -24.76 4.01 -15.41
N PRO A 130 -25.78 4.20 -16.30
CA PRO A 130 -26.49 5.48 -16.42
C PRO A 130 -27.17 5.95 -15.13
N GLU A 131 -27.51 5.02 -14.24
CA GLU A 131 -28.12 5.29 -12.94
C GLU A 131 -27.11 5.75 -11.88
N ASP A 132 -25.82 5.52 -12.10
CA ASP A 132 -24.77 5.91 -11.17
C ASP A 132 -24.54 7.42 -11.22
N SER A 133 -24.39 8.01 -10.07
CA SER A 133 -24.08 9.42 -9.92
C SER A 133 -22.96 9.62 -8.88
N ASP A 134 -21.79 9.98 -9.35
CA ASP A 134 -20.60 10.21 -8.51
C ASP A 134 -20.18 11.68 -8.42
N GLY A 135 -20.98 12.58 -9.00
CA GLY A 135 -20.60 13.99 -9.08
C GLY A 135 -19.37 14.28 -9.95
N GLY A 136 -18.92 13.30 -10.75
CA GLY A 136 -17.73 13.40 -11.59
C GLY A 136 -16.43 13.12 -10.84
N GLU A 137 -16.50 12.43 -9.69
CA GLU A 137 -15.36 12.15 -8.81
C GLU A 137 -14.59 10.87 -9.19
N LEU A 138 -15.16 10.00 -10.03
CA LEU A 138 -14.58 8.73 -10.40
C LEU A 138 -13.91 8.77 -11.79
N ALA A 139 -12.81 8.02 -11.96
CA ALA A 139 -12.18 7.83 -13.26
C ALA A 139 -11.32 6.55 -13.28
N PRO A 140 -11.21 5.85 -14.43
CA PRO A 140 -10.41 4.62 -14.54
C PRO A 140 -8.90 4.86 -14.42
N ASP A 141 -8.44 6.08 -14.60
CA ASP A 141 -7.04 6.50 -14.44
C ASP A 141 -6.80 7.31 -13.14
N GLY A 142 -7.80 7.38 -12.26
CA GLY A 142 -7.71 8.09 -10.98
C GLY A 142 -6.48 7.69 -10.17
N ARG A 143 -5.87 8.67 -9.51
CA ARG A 143 -4.65 8.47 -8.71
C ARG A 143 -4.93 8.36 -7.21
N VAL A 144 -6.17 8.51 -6.80
CA VAL A 144 -6.61 8.32 -5.43
C VAL A 144 -7.36 7.00 -5.34
N VAL A 145 -6.89 6.10 -4.49
CA VAL A 145 -7.51 4.80 -4.25
C VAL A 145 -8.22 4.86 -2.91
N GLU A 146 -9.54 4.80 -2.93
CA GLU A 146 -10.38 4.75 -1.73
C GLU A 146 -11.10 3.42 -1.63
N MET A 147 -11.03 2.83 -0.45
CA MET A 147 -11.67 1.56 -0.14
C MET A 147 -11.78 1.40 1.37
N LEU A 148 -12.94 0.98 1.87
CA LEU A 148 -13.13 0.71 3.30
C LEU A 148 -12.44 -0.60 3.73
N SER A 149 -11.14 -0.66 3.54
CA SER A 149 -10.30 -1.78 3.92
C SER A 149 -8.84 -1.34 4.00
N GLU A 150 -8.35 -1.05 5.17
CA GLU A 150 -6.95 -0.67 5.43
C GLU A 150 -5.96 -1.74 4.98
N HIS A 151 -6.26 -3.01 5.22
CA HIS A 151 -5.44 -4.14 4.76
C HIS A 151 -5.27 -4.15 3.24
N THR A 152 -6.36 -4.00 2.51
CA THR A 152 -6.32 -4.00 1.04
C THR A 152 -5.54 -2.80 0.53
N LEU A 153 -5.75 -1.62 1.13
CA LEU A 153 -5.07 -0.39 0.74
C LEU A 153 -3.56 -0.46 1.01
N GLU A 154 -3.15 -0.97 2.17
CA GLU A 154 -1.72 -1.16 2.45
C GLU A 154 -1.11 -2.17 1.51
N GLY A 155 -1.74 -3.33 1.29
CA GLY A 155 -1.25 -4.34 0.35
C GLY A 155 -1.14 -3.80 -1.08
N MET A 156 -2.08 -2.97 -1.53
CA MET A 156 -2.00 -2.29 -2.83
C MET A 156 -0.85 -1.27 -2.87
N LEU A 157 -0.64 -0.50 -1.80
CA LEU A 157 0.48 0.43 -1.69
C LEU A 157 1.81 -0.31 -1.71
N GLU A 158 1.98 -1.38 -0.92
CA GLU A 158 3.20 -2.21 -0.94
C GLU A 158 3.49 -2.74 -2.34
N GLY A 159 2.50 -3.32 -3.01
CA GLY A 159 2.63 -3.77 -4.40
C GLY A 159 3.01 -2.64 -5.36
N TYR A 160 2.47 -1.46 -5.16
CA TYR A 160 2.77 -0.28 -5.97
C TYR A 160 4.23 0.20 -5.78
N LEU A 161 4.72 0.20 -4.54
CA LEU A 161 6.11 0.53 -4.21
C LEU A 161 7.10 -0.47 -4.82
N LEU A 162 6.75 -1.76 -4.84
CA LEU A 162 7.54 -2.81 -5.45
C LEU A 162 7.82 -2.58 -6.94
N THR A 163 6.91 -1.91 -7.63
CA THR A 163 7.09 -1.57 -9.05
C THR A 163 8.05 -0.39 -9.27
N GLY A 164 8.57 0.22 -8.22
CA GLY A 164 9.45 1.40 -8.28
C GLY A 164 8.71 2.74 -8.29
N ARG A 165 7.43 2.72 -7.97
CA ARG A 165 6.57 3.90 -7.81
C ARG A 165 6.54 4.36 -6.36
N HIS A 166 5.82 5.45 -6.10
CA HIS A 166 5.70 6.07 -4.80
C HIS A 166 4.23 6.20 -4.41
N GLY A 167 3.96 6.12 -3.13
CA GLY A 167 2.62 6.25 -2.62
C GLY A 167 2.59 6.78 -1.20
N PHE A 168 1.38 7.05 -0.77
CA PHE A 168 1.07 7.63 0.51
C PHE A 168 -0.26 7.04 0.98
N PHE A 169 -0.32 6.62 2.23
CA PHE A 169 -1.52 6.07 2.84
C PHE A 169 -1.92 6.91 4.05
N SER A 170 -3.16 7.35 4.09
CA SER A 170 -3.71 8.10 5.23
C SER A 170 -4.78 7.28 5.93
N THR A 171 -4.74 7.27 7.25
CA THR A 171 -5.78 6.66 8.11
C THR A 171 -5.84 7.35 9.45
N TYR A 172 -6.92 7.14 10.20
CA TYR A 172 -6.99 7.57 11.58
C TYR A 172 -6.17 6.66 12.49
N GLU A 173 -5.71 7.21 13.60
CA GLU A 173 -4.86 6.52 14.57
C GLU A 173 -5.45 5.19 15.04
N ALA A 174 -6.75 5.17 15.39
CA ALA A 174 -7.42 3.96 15.87
C ALA A 174 -7.47 2.84 14.80
N PHE A 175 -7.55 3.19 13.52
CA PHE A 175 -7.64 2.20 12.44
C PHE A 175 -6.26 1.77 11.93
N ALA A 176 -5.20 2.49 12.27
CA ALA A 176 -3.84 2.06 11.99
C ALA A 176 -3.50 0.70 12.62
N HIS A 177 -4.12 0.35 13.75
CA HIS A 177 -3.98 -0.97 14.38
C HIS A 177 -4.46 -2.14 13.52
N VAL A 178 -5.36 -1.89 12.57
CA VAL A 178 -5.81 -2.92 11.61
C VAL A 178 -4.66 -3.43 10.75
N ILE A 179 -3.67 -2.57 10.45
CA ILE A 179 -2.53 -2.88 9.57
C ILE A 179 -1.20 -3.12 10.29
N ASP A 180 -1.19 -3.09 11.59
CA ASP A 180 -0.05 -3.22 12.49
C ASP A 180 0.86 -4.40 12.11
N SER A 181 0.27 -5.60 11.97
CA SER A 181 1.00 -6.80 11.58
C SER A 181 1.58 -6.72 10.16
N MET A 182 0.83 -6.20 9.20
CA MET A 182 1.29 -6.02 7.81
C MET A 182 2.47 -5.05 7.74
N PHE A 183 2.32 -3.91 8.39
CA PHE A 183 3.38 -2.90 8.48
C PHE A 183 4.68 -3.47 9.03
N ASN A 184 4.60 -4.21 10.14
CA ASN A 184 5.76 -4.86 10.74
C ASN A 184 6.38 -5.94 9.82
N GLN A 185 5.57 -6.71 9.11
CA GLN A 185 6.08 -7.69 8.13
C GLN A 185 6.73 -6.98 6.94
N HIS A 186 6.17 -5.89 6.46
CA HIS A 186 6.79 -5.08 5.41
C HIS A 186 8.16 -4.54 5.82
N ALA A 187 8.28 -4.02 7.04
CA ALA A 187 9.55 -3.54 7.59
C ALA A 187 10.63 -4.64 7.64
N LYS A 188 10.27 -5.84 8.12
CA LYS A 188 11.16 -7.01 8.11
C LYS A 188 11.58 -7.40 6.71
N TRP A 189 10.63 -7.41 5.78
CA TRP A 189 10.91 -7.72 4.39
C TRP A 189 11.84 -6.70 3.75
N LEU A 190 11.66 -5.39 4.01
CA LEU A 190 12.58 -4.35 3.55
C LEU A 190 14.00 -4.54 4.10
N SER A 191 14.13 -4.92 5.38
CA SER A 191 15.43 -5.23 5.99
C SER A 191 16.15 -6.34 5.22
N ILE A 192 15.45 -7.46 4.95
CA ILE A 192 16.02 -8.56 4.15
C ILE A 192 16.37 -8.11 2.72
N CYS A 193 15.53 -7.29 2.10
CA CYS A 193 15.81 -6.76 0.75
C CYS A 193 17.10 -5.95 0.70
N ASN A 194 17.42 -5.19 1.74
CA ASN A 194 18.64 -4.39 1.81
C ASN A 194 19.91 -5.23 1.92
N GLU A 195 19.81 -6.47 2.38
CA GLU A 195 20.95 -7.41 2.47
C GLU A 195 21.25 -8.08 1.13
N LEU A 196 20.35 -8.01 0.14
CA LEU A 196 20.50 -8.70 -1.13
C LEU A 196 21.18 -7.79 -2.18
N PRO A 197 22.42 -8.11 -2.61
CA PRO A 197 23.21 -7.21 -3.46
C PRO A 197 22.63 -7.03 -4.87
N TRP A 198 21.80 -7.94 -5.33
CA TRP A 198 21.15 -7.87 -6.65
C TRP A 198 19.83 -7.08 -6.62
N ARG A 199 19.30 -6.77 -5.43
CA ARG A 199 18.03 -6.09 -5.29
C ARG A 199 18.21 -4.57 -5.25
N ARG A 200 17.34 -3.85 -5.95
CA ARG A 200 17.34 -2.39 -5.89
C ARG A 200 16.55 -1.90 -4.68
N ASN A 201 16.91 -0.73 -4.20
CA ASN A 201 16.17 -0.07 -3.13
C ASN A 201 14.73 0.17 -3.55
N ILE A 202 13.82 -0.06 -2.62
CA ILE A 202 12.39 0.13 -2.79
C ILE A 202 12.01 1.47 -2.17
N ALA A 203 10.98 2.11 -2.73
CA ALA A 203 10.45 3.35 -2.17
C ALA A 203 9.88 3.13 -0.76
N SER A 204 9.96 4.17 0.08
CA SER A 204 9.43 4.14 1.45
C SER A 204 7.92 3.93 1.44
N LEU A 205 7.43 3.14 2.38
CA LEU A 205 6.02 3.12 2.77
C LEU A 205 5.76 4.36 3.64
N ASN A 206 4.88 5.24 3.18
CA ASN A 206 4.57 6.49 3.88
C ASN A 206 3.16 6.42 4.44
N LEU A 207 3.06 6.50 5.76
CA LEU A 207 1.80 6.58 6.49
C LEU A 207 1.59 7.99 7.04
N LEU A 208 0.38 8.50 6.87
CA LEU A 208 -0.13 9.63 7.64
C LEU A 208 -1.16 9.10 8.62
N ILE A 209 -0.82 9.16 9.88
CA ILE A 209 -1.74 8.84 10.96
C ILE A 209 -2.32 10.15 11.48
N THR A 210 -3.62 10.27 11.44
CA THR A 210 -4.35 11.46 11.86
C THR A 210 -5.17 11.17 13.13
N SER A 211 -5.79 12.18 13.70
CA SER A 211 -6.45 12.13 15.02
C SER A 211 -5.51 11.81 16.19
N THR A 212 -4.22 11.97 16.00
CA THR A 212 -3.22 11.74 17.05
C THR A 212 -3.32 12.82 18.13
N VAL A 213 -3.51 12.40 19.37
CA VAL A 213 -3.47 13.26 20.59
C VAL A 213 -4.51 14.37 20.62
N TRP A 214 -4.80 15.01 19.49
CA TRP A 214 -5.68 16.16 19.35
C TRP A 214 -7.03 15.77 18.75
N ARG A 215 -8.06 16.39 19.27
CA ARG A 215 -9.43 16.19 18.80
C ARG A 215 -9.57 16.54 17.32
N GLN A 216 -10.12 15.65 16.53
CA GLN A 216 -10.74 15.97 15.25
C GLN A 216 -12.12 16.56 15.50
N ASP A 217 -12.55 17.52 14.69
CA ASP A 217 -13.81 18.25 14.90
C ASP A 217 -15.04 17.34 14.95
N HIS A 218 -15.05 16.25 14.20
CA HIS A 218 -16.20 15.36 14.05
C HIS A 218 -15.98 13.93 14.52
N ASN A 219 -14.75 13.49 14.75
CA ASN A 219 -14.45 12.08 15.05
C ASN A 219 -14.23 11.80 16.56
N GLY A 220 -13.76 12.78 17.31
CA GLY A 220 -13.56 12.65 18.74
C GLY A 220 -12.57 11.52 19.12
N PHE A 221 -12.68 11.04 20.35
CA PHE A 221 -11.75 10.05 20.91
C PHE A 221 -11.88 8.66 20.30
N THR A 222 -12.99 8.33 19.66
CA THR A 222 -13.21 7.02 19.02
C THR A 222 -12.24 6.76 17.86
N HIS A 223 -11.60 7.81 17.35
CA HIS A 223 -10.62 7.73 16.25
C HIS A 223 -9.19 7.93 16.73
N GLN A 224 -8.99 8.01 18.04
CA GLN A 224 -7.70 8.17 18.68
C GLN A 224 -7.24 6.86 19.33
N ASP A 225 -6.02 6.45 19.06
CA ASP A 225 -5.36 5.35 19.75
C ASP A 225 -3.84 5.46 19.55
N PRO A 226 -3.09 6.01 20.52
CA PRO A 226 -1.66 6.25 20.39
C PRO A 226 -0.82 4.98 20.37
N GLY A 227 -1.39 3.81 20.65
CA GLY A 227 -0.66 2.55 20.80
C GLY A 227 0.05 2.08 19.53
N PHE A 228 -0.42 2.47 18.33
CA PHE A 228 0.23 2.08 17.08
C PHE A 228 1.69 2.54 17.01
N LEU A 229 2.01 3.75 17.46
CA LEU A 229 3.39 4.26 17.45
C LEU A 229 4.32 3.44 18.35
N ASP A 230 3.82 2.90 19.45
CA ASP A 230 4.59 2.06 20.38
C ASP A 230 4.91 0.68 19.79
N VAL A 231 4.15 0.23 18.82
CA VAL A 231 4.33 -1.07 18.15
C VAL A 231 5.35 -1.02 17.01
N VAL A 232 5.49 0.13 16.36
CA VAL A 232 6.28 0.27 15.12
C VAL A 232 7.64 0.96 15.33
N VAL A 233 7.95 1.37 16.52
CA VAL A 233 9.24 2.01 16.89
C VAL A 233 10.28 0.98 17.33
#